data_c11e68f48639d8deca622588131138c0
#
_entry.id   c11e68f48639d8deca622588131138c0
#
_cell.length_a   1.000
_cell.length_b   1.000
_cell.length_c   1.000
_cell.angle_alpha   90.00
_cell.angle_beta   90.00
_cell.angle_gamma   90.00
#
_symmetry.space_group_name_H-M   'P 1'
#
loop_
_entity.id
_entity.type
_entity.pdbx_description
1 polymer ?
#
loop_
_entity_poly.entity_id
_entity_poly.type
_entity_poly.pdbx_seq_one_letter_code
_entity_poly.pdbx_strand_id
1 'polypeptide(L)'
;MTDPNLTAVWQRAGQHLQRLAQEPAYRVQIEKQLYAGAPPALRAEIQRSGPAPRPLQGEIRPLDFAGEPELAAMQRLAMALATEKTAALLAAYDRHPATGGGRYVCSDSFKELFPAWAEPAQRARANDALHNSSAVLAATQLAALLERGEPRLALFLTGIPGAGKTTLSRALLDDERVGLMFEGQLARPQSAFPKITACLDRGWSVAILAVHRSPETALANTLKRFHAYGRGGSLAVMSAIQGNLPAGLAELHAHFGGRIRLLALDGDTGDFIDDPAAIEARLNLGDPETIRRRLETRLDALWQSGALSPAARAQALHTHLKL
;
A
#
# COMPACT_ATOMS: atom_id res chain seq x y z
N MET A 1 -11.52 -10.95 -25.49
CA MET A 1 -11.20 -9.65 -26.12
C MET A 1 -10.63 -8.75 -25.04
N THR A 2 -9.39 -8.33 -25.18
CA THR A 2 -8.74 -7.37 -24.26
C THR A 2 -9.39 -6.01 -24.43
N ASP A 3 -9.80 -5.40 -23.33
CA ASP A 3 -10.29 -4.01 -23.34
C ASP A 3 -9.15 -3.10 -23.81
N PRO A 4 -9.29 -2.36 -24.94
CA PRO A 4 -8.23 -1.53 -25.49
C PRO A 4 -7.79 -0.42 -24.50
N ASN A 5 -8.67 0.02 -23.60
CA ASN A 5 -8.33 0.99 -22.57
C ASN A 5 -7.35 0.41 -21.54
N LEU A 6 -7.57 -0.83 -21.11
CA LEU A 6 -6.66 -1.53 -20.21
C LEU A 6 -5.30 -1.78 -20.86
N THR A 7 -5.28 -2.22 -22.13
CA THR A 7 -4.03 -2.44 -22.85
C THR A 7 -3.16 -1.18 -22.88
N ALA A 8 -3.75 -0.02 -23.17
CA ALA A 8 -3.01 1.23 -23.20
C ALA A 8 -2.52 1.69 -21.81
N VAL A 9 -3.27 1.41 -20.73
CA VAL A 9 -2.83 1.65 -19.35
C VAL A 9 -1.59 0.81 -19.04
N TRP A 10 -1.60 -0.48 -19.44
CA TRP A 10 -0.47 -1.39 -19.18
C TRP A 10 0.76 -1.04 -20.01
N GLN A 11 0.59 -0.63 -21.24
CA GLN A 11 1.71 -0.14 -22.07
C GLN A 11 2.39 1.06 -21.43
N ARG A 12 1.64 2.04 -20.92
CA ARG A 12 2.19 3.20 -20.21
C ARG A 12 2.92 2.78 -18.93
N ALA A 13 2.34 1.84 -18.17
CA ALA A 13 3.00 1.30 -16.99
C ALA A 13 4.32 0.61 -17.33
N GLY A 14 4.36 -0.19 -18.39
CA GLY A 14 5.58 -0.83 -18.89
C GLY A 14 6.67 0.18 -19.29
N GLN A 15 6.31 1.21 -20.05
CA GLN A 15 7.23 2.29 -20.43
C GLN A 15 7.81 3.01 -19.19
N HIS A 16 6.99 3.28 -18.19
CA HIS A 16 7.44 3.90 -16.95
C HIS A 16 8.44 3.00 -16.20
N LEU A 17 8.17 1.71 -16.10
CA LEU A 17 9.07 0.75 -15.46
C LEU A 17 10.40 0.63 -16.21
N GLN A 18 10.34 0.63 -17.54
CA GLN A 18 11.54 0.62 -18.36
C GLN A 18 12.39 1.87 -18.13
N ARG A 19 11.79 3.04 -18.08
CA ARG A 19 12.48 4.29 -17.72
C ARG A 19 13.10 4.25 -16.33
N LEU A 20 12.38 3.73 -15.32
CA LEU A 20 12.92 3.55 -13.97
C LEU A 20 14.12 2.61 -13.91
N ALA A 21 14.16 1.59 -14.77
CA ALA A 21 15.28 0.67 -14.87
C ALA A 21 16.48 1.28 -15.59
N GLN A 22 16.26 2.07 -16.63
CA GLN A 22 17.29 2.58 -17.55
C GLN A 22 17.79 3.99 -17.21
N GLU A 23 16.95 4.81 -16.53
CA GLU A 23 17.25 6.22 -16.24
C GLU A 23 17.42 6.45 -14.72
N PRO A 24 18.63 6.38 -14.16
CA PRO A 24 18.84 6.58 -12.72
C PRO A 24 18.37 7.93 -12.19
N ALA A 25 18.49 8.99 -12.97
CA ALA A 25 18.02 10.35 -12.59
C ALA A 25 16.49 10.38 -12.48
N TYR A 26 15.79 9.75 -13.39
CA TYR A 26 14.32 9.62 -13.34
C TYR A 26 13.87 8.84 -12.11
N ARG A 27 14.53 7.72 -11.82
CA ARG A 27 14.24 6.94 -10.60
C ARG A 27 14.42 7.77 -9.34
N VAL A 28 15.52 8.50 -9.20
CA VAL A 28 15.77 9.38 -8.04
C VAL A 28 14.70 10.47 -7.92
N GLN A 29 14.27 11.06 -9.05
CA GLN A 29 13.20 12.05 -9.06
C GLN A 29 11.88 11.48 -8.55
N ILE A 30 11.49 10.29 -9.04
CA ILE A 30 10.26 9.61 -8.61
C ILE A 30 10.34 9.23 -7.14
N GLU A 31 11.45 8.65 -6.69
CA GLU A 31 11.66 8.31 -5.27
C GLU A 31 11.55 9.54 -4.36
N LYS A 32 12.16 10.67 -4.72
CA LYS A 32 12.03 11.92 -3.96
C LYS A 32 10.57 12.38 -3.84
N GLN A 33 9.81 12.30 -4.93
CA GLN A 33 8.38 12.68 -4.91
C GLN A 33 7.54 11.75 -4.02
N LEU A 34 7.78 10.44 -4.11
CA LEU A 34 7.03 9.44 -3.36
C LEU A 34 7.32 9.42 -1.86
N TYR A 35 8.56 9.75 -1.48
CA TYR A 35 9.02 9.65 -0.09
C TYR A 35 9.25 11.00 0.59
N ALA A 36 8.94 12.10 -0.09
CA ALA A 36 8.97 13.44 0.51
C ALA A 36 8.07 13.56 1.75
N GLY A 37 7.05 12.71 1.82
CA GLY A 37 6.04 12.72 2.88
C GLY A 37 5.05 13.87 2.74
N ALA A 38 4.08 13.91 3.64
CA ALA A 38 3.13 15.01 3.68
C ALA A 38 3.82 16.33 4.06
N PRO A 39 3.58 17.43 3.33
CA PRO A 39 4.09 18.74 3.72
C PRO A 39 3.69 19.09 5.15
N PRO A 40 4.60 19.65 5.98
CA PRO A 40 4.28 20.07 7.36
C PRO A 40 3.06 20.99 7.45
N ALA A 41 2.83 21.82 6.43
CA ALA A 41 1.69 22.71 6.35
C ALA A 41 0.34 21.96 6.40
N LEU A 42 0.23 20.80 5.78
CA LEU A 42 -1.00 19.98 5.82
C LEU A 42 -1.30 19.48 7.24
N ARG A 43 -0.27 18.98 7.96
CA ARG A 43 -0.43 18.57 9.35
C ARG A 43 -0.83 19.74 10.26
N ALA A 44 -0.17 20.87 10.10
CA ALA A 44 -0.49 22.07 10.86
C ALA A 44 -1.92 22.58 10.61
N GLU A 45 -2.42 22.48 9.38
CA GLU A 45 -3.78 22.83 9.02
C GLU A 45 -4.80 21.89 9.68
N ILE A 46 -4.58 20.57 9.64
CA ILE A 46 -5.43 19.59 10.34
C ILE A 46 -5.48 19.90 11.84
N GLN A 47 -4.36 20.25 12.46
CA GLN A 47 -4.33 20.60 13.88
C GLN A 47 -5.15 21.85 14.19
N ARG A 48 -5.05 22.88 13.35
CA ARG A 48 -5.79 24.16 13.53
C ARG A 48 -7.26 24.08 13.14
N SER A 49 -7.67 23.11 12.29
CA SER A 49 -9.07 22.96 11.92
C SER A 49 -9.93 22.63 13.13
N GLY A 50 -11.12 23.19 13.19
CA GLY A 50 -12.14 22.81 14.16
C GLY A 50 -12.62 21.37 13.93
N PRO A 51 -13.49 20.85 14.80
CA PRO A 51 -14.16 19.57 14.58
C PRO A 51 -14.91 19.59 13.25
N ALA A 52 -14.64 18.61 12.41
CA ALA A 52 -15.31 18.44 11.12
C ALA A 52 -15.48 16.92 10.87
N PRO A 53 -16.33 16.25 11.67
CA PRO A 53 -16.56 14.83 11.55
C PRO A 53 -17.29 14.51 10.25
N ARG A 54 -16.97 13.37 9.67
CA ARG A 54 -17.69 12.73 8.58
C ARG A 54 -17.85 11.26 8.92
N PRO A 55 -18.95 10.60 8.55
CA PRO A 55 -19.12 9.16 8.78
C PRO A 55 -17.94 8.36 8.24
N LEU A 56 -17.34 7.55 9.09
CA LEU A 56 -16.25 6.66 8.73
C LEU A 56 -16.80 5.39 8.07
N GLN A 57 -16.06 4.86 7.12
CA GLN A 57 -16.36 3.57 6.50
C GLN A 57 -15.73 2.42 7.30
N GLY A 58 -16.32 2.16 8.49
CA GLY A 58 -15.92 1.12 9.40
C GLY A 58 -15.53 1.64 10.78
N GLU A 59 -15.33 0.71 11.71
CA GLU A 59 -14.92 0.97 13.08
C GLU A 59 -13.39 0.97 13.18
N ILE A 60 -12.82 1.96 13.90
CA ILE A 60 -11.41 1.95 14.25
C ILE A 60 -11.23 1.06 15.47
N ARG A 61 -10.75 -0.15 15.28
CA ARG A 61 -10.48 -1.10 16.36
C ARG A 61 -9.11 -0.80 16.99
N PRO A 62 -9.04 -0.48 18.29
CA PRO A 62 -7.75 -0.26 18.93
C PRO A 62 -6.98 -1.57 19.04
N LEU A 63 -5.65 -1.47 18.97
CA LEU A 63 -4.73 -2.54 19.35
C LEU A 63 -4.39 -2.43 20.84
N ASP A 64 -4.08 -3.55 21.46
CA ASP A 64 -3.60 -3.57 22.84
C ASP A 64 -2.09 -3.24 22.88
N PHE A 65 -1.77 -2.11 23.52
CA PHE A 65 -0.40 -1.66 23.77
C PHE A 65 -0.08 -1.74 25.28
N ALA A 66 -0.46 -2.84 25.92
CA ALA A 66 -0.13 -3.06 27.33
C ALA A 66 1.38 -2.95 27.56
N GLY A 67 1.79 -2.08 28.48
CA GLY A 67 3.19 -1.80 28.77
C GLY A 67 3.89 -0.78 27.84
N GLU A 68 3.20 -0.28 26.79
CA GLU A 68 3.74 0.72 25.86
C GLU A 68 2.91 2.03 25.86
N PRO A 69 2.97 2.83 26.94
CA PRO A 69 2.07 3.98 27.13
C PRO A 69 2.19 5.04 26.02
N GLU A 70 3.37 5.19 25.41
CA GLU A 70 3.57 6.11 24.30
C GLU A 70 2.83 5.65 23.03
N LEU A 71 2.88 4.36 22.67
CA LEU A 71 2.14 3.83 21.54
C LEU A 71 0.63 3.90 21.77
N ALA A 72 0.18 3.59 22.99
CA ALA A 72 -1.21 3.76 23.37
C ALA A 72 -1.67 5.23 23.23
N ALA A 73 -0.82 6.19 23.62
CA ALA A 73 -1.12 7.62 23.45
C ALA A 73 -1.17 8.04 21.99
N MET A 74 -0.22 7.57 21.16
CA MET A 74 -0.21 7.82 19.71
C MET A 74 -1.49 7.26 19.05
N GLN A 75 -1.89 6.05 19.42
CA GLN A 75 -3.11 5.43 18.91
C GLN A 75 -4.36 6.23 19.29
N ARG A 76 -4.51 6.61 20.57
CA ARG A 76 -5.65 7.43 21.00
C ARG A 76 -5.73 8.75 20.25
N LEU A 77 -4.60 9.45 20.07
CA LEU A 77 -4.55 10.69 19.28
C LEU A 77 -4.94 10.45 17.83
N ALA A 78 -4.46 9.39 17.19
CA ALA A 78 -4.82 9.06 15.82
C ALA A 78 -6.32 8.75 15.67
N MET A 79 -6.89 8.01 16.61
CA MET A 79 -8.33 7.71 16.62
C MET A 79 -9.16 8.98 16.81
N ALA A 80 -8.79 9.86 17.74
CA ALA A 80 -9.48 11.13 17.97
C ALA A 80 -9.42 12.02 16.70
N LEU A 81 -8.24 12.19 16.09
CA LEU A 81 -8.11 12.96 14.86
C LEU A 81 -8.94 12.36 13.72
N ALA A 82 -8.93 11.04 13.56
CA ALA A 82 -9.67 10.36 12.50
C ALA A 82 -11.20 10.51 12.66
N THR A 83 -11.72 10.54 13.88
CA THR A 83 -13.16 10.72 14.15
C THR A 83 -13.59 12.17 14.16
N GLU A 84 -12.85 13.04 14.82
CA GLU A 84 -13.24 14.44 15.03
C GLU A 84 -12.94 15.33 13.82
N LYS A 85 -11.88 15.02 13.06
CA LYS A 85 -11.37 15.84 11.94
C LYS A 85 -11.35 15.10 10.61
N THR A 86 -12.26 14.15 10.41
CA THR A 86 -12.31 13.31 9.20
C THR A 86 -12.29 14.15 7.93
N ALA A 87 -13.15 15.17 7.81
CA ALA A 87 -13.22 15.98 6.60
C ALA A 87 -11.93 16.76 6.34
N ALA A 88 -11.28 17.27 7.38
CA ALA A 88 -9.98 17.97 7.25
C ALA A 88 -8.87 17.00 6.81
N LEU A 89 -8.86 15.77 7.35
CA LEU A 89 -7.92 14.73 6.94
C LEU A 89 -8.10 14.32 5.48
N LEU A 90 -9.34 14.13 5.01
CA LEU A 90 -9.62 13.80 3.61
C LEU A 90 -9.22 14.97 2.68
N ALA A 91 -9.55 16.20 3.04
CA ALA A 91 -9.14 17.38 2.27
C ALA A 91 -7.61 17.56 2.22
N ALA A 92 -6.91 17.28 3.31
CA ALA A 92 -5.45 17.27 3.34
C ALA A 92 -4.87 16.13 2.49
N TYR A 93 -5.51 14.96 2.51
CA TYR A 93 -5.14 13.81 1.68
C TYR A 93 -5.27 14.11 0.19
N ASP A 94 -6.35 14.79 -0.25
CA ASP A 94 -6.54 15.20 -1.64
C ASP A 94 -5.41 16.14 -2.11
N ARG A 95 -4.84 16.95 -1.21
CA ARG A 95 -3.73 17.88 -1.50
C ARG A 95 -2.34 17.28 -1.28
N HIS A 96 -2.26 16.07 -0.76
CA HIS A 96 -0.98 15.41 -0.57
C HIS A 96 -0.34 15.07 -1.94
N PRO A 97 0.92 15.49 -2.22
CA PRO A 97 1.52 15.38 -3.56
C PRO A 97 1.58 13.94 -4.11
N ALA A 98 1.70 12.94 -3.21
CA ALA A 98 1.83 11.55 -3.62
C ALA A 98 0.49 10.88 -3.94
N THR A 99 -0.67 11.53 -3.69
CA THR A 99 -1.99 10.90 -3.82
C THR A 99 -2.70 11.16 -5.16
N GLY A 100 -2.13 12.03 -6.00
CA GLY A 100 -2.75 12.37 -7.28
C GLY A 100 -4.15 12.97 -7.14
N GLY A 101 -4.34 13.92 -6.23
CA GLY A 101 -5.66 14.48 -5.93
C GLY A 101 -6.56 13.55 -5.12
N GLY A 102 -5.96 12.73 -4.27
CA GLY A 102 -6.66 11.74 -3.45
C GLY A 102 -7.05 10.46 -4.19
N ARG A 103 -6.78 10.35 -5.50
CA ARG A 103 -7.14 9.17 -6.32
C ARG A 103 -6.33 7.92 -6.00
N TYR A 104 -5.11 8.06 -5.51
CA TYR A 104 -4.33 6.96 -4.95
C TYR A 104 -4.65 6.82 -3.48
N VAL A 105 -5.38 5.80 -3.13
CA VAL A 105 -5.87 5.52 -1.78
C VAL A 105 -5.00 4.46 -1.13
N CYS A 106 -4.21 4.87 -0.12
CA CYS A 106 -3.30 3.99 0.60
C CYS A 106 -3.28 4.36 2.09
N SER A 107 -3.42 3.36 2.97
CA SER A 107 -3.35 3.60 4.42
C SER A 107 -2.00 4.18 4.86
N ASP A 108 -0.90 3.79 4.22
CA ASP A 108 0.42 4.33 4.55
C ASP A 108 0.54 5.83 4.24
N SER A 109 -0.12 6.31 3.17
CA SER A 109 -0.15 7.74 2.86
C SER A 109 -0.99 8.54 3.85
N PHE A 110 -2.04 7.94 4.45
CA PHE A 110 -2.76 8.59 5.55
C PHE A 110 -1.91 8.71 6.82
N LYS A 111 -1.02 7.74 7.11
CA LYS A 111 -0.10 7.84 8.26
C LYS A 111 0.72 9.11 8.22
N GLU A 112 1.07 9.60 7.02
CA GLU A 112 1.89 10.80 6.84
C GLU A 112 1.21 12.09 7.31
N LEU A 113 -0.11 12.08 7.48
CA LEU A 113 -0.89 13.21 7.99
C LEU A 113 -0.92 13.27 9.53
N PHE A 114 -0.53 12.21 10.22
CA PHE A 114 -0.50 12.20 11.69
C PHE A 114 0.81 12.77 12.24
N PRO A 115 0.76 13.50 13.37
CA PRO A 115 1.96 14.10 13.98
C PRO A 115 3.06 13.07 14.30
N ALA A 116 2.69 11.90 14.81
CA ALA A 116 3.62 10.83 15.15
C ALA A 116 4.42 10.25 13.96
N TRP A 117 4.01 10.54 12.72
CA TRP A 117 4.71 10.11 11.50
C TRP A 117 5.69 11.17 10.95
N ALA A 118 5.73 12.37 11.53
CA ALA A 118 6.56 13.47 11.04
C ALA A 118 8.05 13.10 11.01
N GLU A 119 8.54 12.52 12.12
CA GLU A 119 9.95 12.19 12.28
C GLU A 119 10.26 10.79 11.72
N PRO A 120 11.19 10.66 10.75
CA PRO A 120 11.56 9.36 10.16
C PRO A 120 11.96 8.31 11.20
N ALA A 121 12.68 8.71 12.25
CA ALA A 121 13.13 7.81 13.31
C ALA A 121 11.97 7.19 14.12
N GLN A 122 10.80 7.82 14.14
CA GLN A 122 9.62 7.34 14.87
C GLN A 122 8.69 6.47 14.01
N ARG A 123 8.79 6.55 12.68
CA ARG A 123 7.82 5.93 11.76
C ARG A 123 7.68 4.43 11.96
N ALA A 124 8.79 3.73 12.11
CA ALA A 124 8.77 2.28 12.34
C ALA A 124 8.00 1.93 13.62
N ARG A 125 8.26 2.67 14.72
CA ARG A 125 7.60 2.48 16.01
C ARG A 125 6.13 2.86 15.97
N ALA A 126 5.78 3.99 15.35
CA ALA A 126 4.41 4.49 15.27
C ALA A 126 3.51 3.70 14.31
N ASN A 127 4.09 2.83 13.48
CA ASN A 127 3.37 2.15 12.40
C ASN A 127 2.07 1.47 12.85
N ASP A 128 2.15 0.66 13.89
CA ASP A 128 1.01 -0.14 14.37
C ASP A 128 -0.02 0.73 15.07
N ALA A 129 0.43 1.73 15.84
CA ALA A 129 -0.45 2.67 16.53
C ALA A 129 -1.33 3.50 15.58
N LEU A 130 -0.84 3.76 14.35
CA LEU A 130 -1.55 4.55 13.35
C LEU A 130 -2.33 3.71 12.34
N HIS A 131 -2.04 2.40 12.25
CA HIS A 131 -2.48 1.57 11.13
C HIS A 131 -4.01 1.52 11.00
N ASN A 132 -4.73 1.19 12.07
CA ASN A 132 -6.18 0.99 11.99
C ASN A 132 -6.93 2.29 11.69
N SER A 133 -6.53 3.42 12.28
CA SER A 133 -7.08 4.73 11.94
C SER A 133 -6.85 5.08 10.47
N SER A 134 -5.64 4.83 9.97
CA SER A 134 -5.29 5.08 8.57
C SER A 134 -6.02 4.16 7.59
N ALA A 135 -6.27 2.91 7.96
CA ALA A 135 -7.00 1.95 7.13
C ALA A 135 -8.49 2.34 7.00
N VAL A 136 -9.11 2.79 8.10
CA VAL A 136 -10.50 3.27 8.07
C VAL A 136 -10.62 4.58 7.28
N LEU A 137 -9.66 5.50 7.43
CA LEU A 137 -9.61 6.73 6.62
C LEU A 137 -9.44 6.41 5.12
N ALA A 138 -8.61 5.42 4.77
CA ALA A 138 -8.46 4.97 3.39
C ALA A 138 -9.78 4.40 2.83
N ALA A 139 -10.51 3.61 3.61
CA ALA A 139 -11.84 3.13 3.21
C ALA A 139 -12.84 4.30 3.04
N THR A 140 -12.78 5.29 3.94
CA THR A 140 -13.63 6.49 3.87
C THR A 140 -13.30 7.35 2.65
N GLN A 141 -12.02 7.49 2.30
CA GLN A 141 -11.58 8.18 1.08
C GLN A 141 -12.08 7.47 -0.18
N LEU A 142 -12.00 6.13 -0.22
CA LEU A 142 -12.55 5.36 -1.33
C LEU A 142 -14.05 5.63 -1.51
N ALA A 143 -14.83 5.57 -0.44
CA ALA A 143 -16.26 5.88 -0.49
C ALA A 143 -16.52 7.30 -1.00
N ALA A 144 -15.76 8.28 -0.50
CA ALA A 144 -15.86 9.66 -0.94
C ALA A 144 -15.54 9.86 -2.43
N LEU A 145 -14.57 9.11 -2.97
CA LEU A 145 -14.24 9.12 -4.40
C LEU A 145 -15.38 8.52 -5.23
N LEU A 146 -15.96 7.41 -4.77
CA LEU A 146 -17.08 6.77 -5.46
C LEU A 146 -18.36 7.62 -5.44
N GLU A 147 -18.53 8.47 -4.43
CA GLU A 147 -19.67 9.42 -4.35
C GLU A 147 -19.53 10.60 -5.32
N ARG A 148 -18.31 11.13 -5.47
CA ARG A 148 -18.03 12.35 -6.24
C ARG A 148 -17.47 12.12 -7.64
N GLY A 149 -16.99 10.91 -7.92
CA GLY A 149 -16.30 10.58 -9.17
C GLY A 149 -17.22 9.99 -10.22
N GLU A 150 -16.90 10.24 -11.49
CA GLU A 150 -17.50 9.54 -12.61
C GLU A 150 -16.89 8.14 -12.75
N PRO A 151 -17.69 7.11 -13.12
CA PRO A 151 -17.20 5.76 -13.32
C PRO A 151 -16.10 5.67 -14.37
N ARG A 152 -14.95 5.12 -13.97
CA ARG A 152 -13.78 4.84 -14.80
C ARG A 152 -13.17 3.51 -14.35
N LEU A 153 -11.87 3.34 -14.54
CA LEU A 153 -11.15 2.19 -14.00
C LEU A 153 -10.83 2.41 -12.51
N ALA A 154 -11.31 1.51 -11.67
CA ALA A 154 -10.87 1.32 -10.30
C ALA A 154 -9.78 0.23 -10.28
N LEU A 155 -8.56 0.60 -9.89
CA LEU A 155 -7.42 -0.31 -9.86
C LEU A 155 -7.07 -0.68 -8.42
N PHE A 156 -7.16 -1.96 -8.08
CA PHE A 156 -6.73 -2.49 -6.78
C PHE A 156 -5.31 -3.02 -6.89
N LEU A 157 -4.37 -2.38 -6.17
CA LEU A 157 -2.96 -2.76 -6.14
C LEU A 157 -2.67 -3.65 -4.94
N THR A 158 -1.95 -4.75 -5.17
CA THR A 158 -1.50 -5.64 -4.11
C THR A 158 -0.08 -6.16 -4.35
N GLY A 159 0.49 -6.81 -3.36
CA GLY A 159 1.85 -7.37 -3.37
C GLY A 159 2.59 -7.05 -2.08
N ILE A 160 3.72 -7.70 -1.85
CA ILE A 160 4.51 -7.53 -0.63
C ILE A 160 5.11 -6.14 -0.48
N PRO A 161 5.43 -5.68 0.73
CA PRO A 161 6.28 -4.51 0.93
C PRO A 161 7.57 -4.61 0.12
N GLY A 162 7.97 -3.52 -0.55
CA GLY A 162 9.17 -3.52 -1.39
C GLY A 162 9.00 -4.05 -2.82
N ALA A 163 7.81 -4.54 -3.21
CA ALA A 163 7.55 -5.00 -4.58
C ALA A 163 7.52 -3.88 -5.63
N GLY A 164 7.36 -2.61 -5.23
CA GLY A 164 7.37 -1.47 -6.16
C GLY A 164 5.98 -0.89 -6.46
N LYS A 165 4.93 -1.27 -5.74
CA LYS A 165 3.54 -0.78 -5.93
C LYS A 165 3.45 0.74 -5.99
N THR A 166 3.98 1.44 -4.99
CA THR A 166 3.92 2.90 -4.91
C THR A 166 4.68 3.57 -6.07
N THR A 167 5.75 2.96 -6.54
CA THR A 167 6.49 3.47 -7.71
C THR A 167 5.67 3.33 -8.98
N LEU A 168 4.98 2.20 -9.15
CA LEU A 168 4.10 1.95 -10.28
C LEU A 168 2.85 2.85 -10.24
N SER A 169 2.30 3.11 -9.06
CA SER A 169 1.10 3.94 -8.92
C SER A 169 1.28 5.33 -9.54
N ARG A 170 2.49 5.88 -9.48
CA ARG A 170 2.76 7.21 -10.04
C ARG A 170 2.51 7.26 -11.55
N ALA A 171 3.00 6.27 -12.30
CA ALA A 171 2.76 6.20 -13.75
C ALA A 171 1.28 6.04 -14.10
N LEU A 172 0.59 5.24 -13.29
CA LEU A 172 -0.81 4.91 -13.54
C LEU A 172 -1.75 6.06 -13.17
N LEU A 173 -1.39 6.90 -12.19
CA LEU A 173 -2.17 8.09 -11.81
C LEU A 173 -2.18 9.18 -12.88
N ASP A 174 -1.16 9.24 -13.71
CA ASP A 174 -1.09 10.18 -14.82
C ASP A 174 -1.99 9.77 -16.01
N ASP A 175 -2.59 8.57 -15.95
CA ASP A 175 -3.52 8.10 -16.96
C ASP A 175 -4.97 8.45 -16.56
N GLU A 176 -5.64 9.27 -17.37
CA GLU A 176 -6.99 9.76 -17.12
C GLU A 176 -8.05 8.64 -17.07
N ARG A 177 -7.77 7.48 -17.68
CA ARG A 177 -8.63 6.30 -17.64
C ARG A 177 -8.69 5.69 -16.24
N VAL A 178 -7.62 5.86 -15.44
CA VAL A 178 -7.58 5.41 -14.05
C VAL A 178 -8.24 6.46 -13.16
N GLY A 179 -9.48 6.21 -12.75
CA GLY A 179 -10.23 7.12 -11.90
C GLY A 179 -9.84 7.03 -10.43
N LEU A 180 -9.48 5.82 -9.96
CA LEU A 180 -8.98 5.60 -8.60
C LEU A 180 -8.03 4.39 -8.57
N MET A 181 -7.11 4.42 -7.59
CA MET A 181 -6.30 3.28 -7.21
C MET A 181 -6.42 3.05 -5.71
N PHE A 182 -6.66 1.81 -5.31
CA PHE A 182 -6.69 1.40 -3.92
C PHE A 182 -5.55 0.41 -3.65
N GLU A 183 -4.57 0.78 -2.82
CA GLU A 183 -3.53 -0.13 -2.38
C GLU A 183 -3.96 -0.86 -1.11
N GLY A 184 -4.01 -2.19 -1.18
CA GLY A 184 -4.43 -3.02 -0.06
C GLY A 184 -3.82 -4.43 -0.08
N GLN A 185 -3.97 -5.12 1.05
CA GLN A 185 -3.55 -6.51 1.17
C GLN A 185 -4.68 -7.44 0.71
N LEU A 186 -4.57 -7.98 -0.50
CA LEU A 186 -5.56 -8.92 -1.05
C LEU A 186 -5.26 -10.40 -0.68
N ALA A 187 -4.22 -10.65 0.08
CA ALA A 187 -3.94 -11.94 0.70
C ALA A 187 -5.04 -12.37 1.71
N ARG A 188 -5.84 -11.41 2.19
CA ARG A 188 -7.06 -11.61 2.98
C ARG A 188 -8.19 -10.87 2.28
N PRO A 189 -8.90 -11.53 1.35
CA PRO A 189 -9.83 -10.86 0.43
C PRO A 189 -11.11 -10.33 1.09
N GLN A 190 -11.43 -10.77 2.32
CA GLN A 190 -12.66 -10.39 3.04
C GLN A 190 -12.83 -8.86 3.16
N SER A 191 -11.74 -8.14 3.33
CA SER A 191 -11.77 -6.67 3.39
C SER A 191 -11.90 -6.00 2.01
N ALA A 192 -11.61 -6.73 0.94
CA ALA A 192 -11.68 -6.24 -0.44
C ALA A 192 -13.06 -6.43 -1.07
N PHE A 193 -13.78 -7.50 -0.72
CA PHE A 193 -15.12 -7.77 -1.27
C PHE A 193 -16.04 -6.55 -1.24
N PRO A 194 -16.33 -5.90 -0.09
CA PRO A 194 -17.26 -4.77 -0.06
C PRO A 194 -16.75 -3.57 -0.87
N LYS A 195 -15.44 -3.35 -0.96
CA LYS A 195 -14.84 -2.25 -1.72
C LYS A 195 -14.98 -2.46 -3.23
N ILE A 196 -14.69 -3.68 -3.70
CA ILE A 196 -14.84 -4.06 -5.11
C ILE A 196 -16.33 -4.01 -5.49
N THR A 197 -17.21 -4.59 -4.68
CA THR A 197 -18.65 -4.52 -4.90
C THR A 197 -19.13 -3.09 -4.99
N ALA A 198 -18.72 -2.21 -4.09
CA ALA A 198 -19.10 -0.79 -4.13
C ALA A 198 -18.64 -0.06 -5.41
N CYS A 199 -17.51 -0.45 -6.00
CA CYS A 199 -17.07 0.05 -7.30
C CYS A 199 -17.98 -0.47 -8.43
N LEU A 200 -18.21 -1.78 -8.47
CA LEU A 200 -19.02 -2.43 -9.50
C LEU A 200 -20.47 -1.92 -9.50
N ASP A 201 -21.08 -1.77 -8.32
CA ASP A 201 -22.46 -1.29 -8.15
C ASP A 201 -22.65 0.16 -8.64
N ARG A 202 -21.55 0.92 -8.71
CA ARG A 202 -21.55 2.29 -9.24
C ARG A 202 -21.05 2.38 -10.69
N GLY A 203 -20.96 1.25 -11.38
CA GLY A 203 -20.61 1.19 -12.80
C GLY A 203 -19.10 1.36 -13.08
N TRP A 204 -18.23 1.28 -12.06
CA TRP A 204 -16.80 1.32 -12.29
C TRP A 204 -16.30 0.00 -12.89
N SER A 205 -15.41 0.08 -13.86
CA SER A 205 -14.63 -1.08 -14.28
C SER A 205 -13.59 -1.40 -13.21
N VAL A 206 -13.41 -2.66 -12.86
CA VAL A 206 -12.49 -3.05 -11.79
C VAL A 206 -11.38 -3.95 -12.33
N ALA A 207 -10.13 -3.59 -12.03
CA ALA A 207 -8.99 -4.46 -12.24
C ALA A 207 -8.19 -4.61 -10.92
N ILE A 208 -7.65 -5.81 -10.71
CA ILE A 208 -6.70 -6.11 -9.64
C ILE A 208 -5.33 -6.28 -10.29
N LEU A 209 -4.33 -5.54 -9.80
CA LEU A 209 -2.95 -5.67 -10.24
C LEU A 209 -2.07 -6.15 -9.08
N ALA A 210 -1.62 -7.40 -9.16
CA ALA A 210 -0.63 -7.96 -8.25
C ALA A 210 0.78 -7.59 -8.73
N VAL A 211 1.50 -6.80 -7.95
CA VAL A 211 2.90 -6.49 -8.23
C VAL A 211 3.77 -7.54 -7.56
N HIS A 212 4.32 -8.42 -8.38
CA HIS A 212 5.24 -9.47 -7.97
C HIS A 212 6.69 -8.96 -7.94
N ARG A 213 7.44 -9.42 -6.98
CA ARG A 213 8.90 -9.36 -6.92
C ARG A 213 9.41 -10.48 -6.04
N SER A 214 10.59 -11.03 -6.36
CA SER A 214 11.20 -12.04 -5.49
C SER A 214 11.28 -11.53 -4.05
N PRO A 215 10.95 -12.35 -3.05
CA PRO A 215 10.93 -11.94 -1.64
C PRO A 215 12.27 -11.33 -1.19
N GLU A 216 13.38 -11.87 -1.67
CA GLU A 216 14.73 -11.41 -1.34
C GLU A 216 15.01 -10.00 -1.91
N THR A 217 14.59 -9.73 -3.14
CA THR A 217 14.71 -8.39 -3.75
C THR A 217 13.80 -7.40 -3.04
N ALA A 218 12.58 -7.80 -2.74
CA ALA A 218 11.62 -6.98 -1.99
C ALA A 218 12.15 -6.65 -0.59
N LEU A 219 12.77 -7.61 0.11
CA LEU A 219 13.43 -7.38 1.40
C LEU A 219 14.54 -6.33 1.27
N ALA A 220 15.42 -6.47 0.28
CA ALA A 220 16.48 -5.49 0.04
C ALA A 220 15.92 -4.07 -0.18
N ASN A 221 14.81 -3.94 -0.92
CA ASN A 221 14.12 -2.68 -1.14
C ASN A 221 13.53 -2.10 0.16
N THR A 222 12.95 -2.95 1.03
CA THR A 222 12.42 -2.47 2.32
C THR A 222 13.52 -2.02 3.25
N LEU A 223 14.67 -2.70 3.28
CA LEU A 223 15.82 -2.30 4.08
C LEU A 223 16.42 -0.96 3.61
N LYS A 224 16.55 -0.76 2.29
CA LYS A 224 16.97 0.54 1.72
C LYS A 224 15.99 1.65 2.13
N ARG A 225 14.69 1.40 2.02
CA ARG A 225 13.63 2.35 2.41
C ARG A 225 13.65 2.67 3.90
N PHE A 226 13.90 1.66 4.74
CA PHE A 226 14.04 1.87 6.18
C PHE A 226 15.21 2.80 6.48
N HIS A 227 16.35 2.54 5.87
CA HIS A 227 17.55 3.34 6.08
C HIS A 227 17.38 4.80 5.62
N ALA A 228 16.74 5.01 4.47
CA ALA A 228 16.57 6.34 3.89
C ALA A 228 15.41 7.15 4.51
N TYR A 229 14.31 6.48 4.91
CA TYR A 229 13.04 7.15 5.21
C TYR A 229 12.36 6.64 6.50
N GLY A 230 12.96 5.73 7.25
CA GLY A 230 12.35 5.10 8.43
C GLY A 230 11.16 4.18 8.12
N ARG A 231 10.98 3.76 6.86
CA ARG A 231 9.85 2.93 6.40
C ARG A 231 10.35 1.55 6.01
N GLY A 232 10.18 0.58 6.89
CA GLY A 232 10.54 -0.82 6.66
C GLY A 232 9.35 -1.73 6.42
N GLY A 233 9.64 -3.03 6.36
CA GLY A 233 8.66 -4.11 6.37
C GLY A 233 9.22 -5.25 7.22
N SER A 234 8.37 -5.95 7.97
CA SER A 234 8.81 -7.11 8.74
C SER A 234 8.71 -8.39 7.91
N LEU A 235 9.57 -9.37 8.21
CA LEU A 235 9.56 -10.67 7.57
C LEU A 235 8.22 -11.38 7.77
N ALA A 236 7.62 -11.24 8.95
CA ALA A 236 6.31 -11.82 9.27
C ALA A 236 5.20 -11.30 8.33
N VAL A 237 5.17 -9.98 8.10
CA VAL A 237 4.18 -9.37 7.18
C VAL A 237 4.48 -9.75 5.73
N MET A 238 5.75 -9.71 5.32
CA MET A 238 6.14 -10.04 3.95
C MET A 238 5.81 -11.49 3.61
N SER A 239 6.16 -12.44 4.49
CA SER A 239 5.89 -13.87 4.28
C SER A 239 4.40 -14.18 4.30
N ALA A 240 3.65 -13.59 5.24
CA ALA A 240 2.19 -13.78 5.32
C ALA A 240 1.48 -13.27 4.06
N ILE A 241 1.86 -12.11 3.55
CA ILE A 241 1.27 -11.58 2.30
C ILE A 241 1.65 -12.47 1.13
N GLN A 242 2.93 -12.77 0.91
CA GLN A 242 3.36 -13.52 -0.26
C GLN A 242 2.77 -14.92 -0.30
N GLY A 243 2.77 -15.63 0.85
CA GLY A 243 2.30 -17.02 0.90
C GLY A 243 0.77 -17.16 0.79
N ASN A 244 0.01 -16.13 1.16
CA ASN A 244 -1.46 -16.18 1.08
C ASN A 244 -2.03 -15.45 -0.14
N LEU A 245 -1.23 -14.65 -0.85
CA LEU A 245 -1.72 -13.82 -1.96
C LEU A 245 -2.32 -14.65 -3.11
N PRO A 246 -1.72 -15.78 -3.55
CA PRO A 246 -2.31 -16.61 -4.61
C PRO A 246 -3.74 -17.06 -4.27
N ALA A 247 -3.94 -17.61 -3.07
CA ALA A 247 -5.26 -18.06 -2.61
C ALA A 247 -6.26 -16.89 -2.50
N GLY A 248 -5.83 -15.74 -1.97
CA GLY A 248 -6.68 -14.55 -1.88
C GLY A 248 -7.13 -14.03 -3.24
N LEU A 249 -6.25 -14.03 -4.24
CA LEU A 249 -6.60 -13.63 -5.61
C LEU A 249 -7.53 -14.65 -6.29
N ALA A 250 -7.29 -15.95 -6.07
CA ALA A 250 -8.16 -17.02 -6.59
C ALA A 250 -9.58 -16.89 -6.01
N GLU A 251 -9.73 -16.61 -4.70
CA GLU A 251 -11.02 -16.39 -4.05
C GLU A 251 -11.74 -15.17 -4.63
N LEU A 252 -11.03 -14.04 -4.83
CA LEU A 252 -11.62 -12.85 -5.48
C LEU A 252 -12.05 -13.15 -6.92
N HIS A 253 -11.22 -13.85 -7.69
CA HIS A 253 -11.55 -14.21 -9.06
C HIS A 253 -12.75 -15.17 -9.13
N ALA A 254 -12.81 -16.16 -8.25
CA ALA A 254 -13.94 -17.08 -8.15
C ALA A 254 -15.25 -16.36 -7.81
N HIS A 255 -15.20 -15.37 -6.91
CA HIS A 255 -16.39 -14.63 -6.47
C HIS A 255 -16.91 -13.64 -7.53
N PHE A 256 -16.02 -12.87 -8.15
CA PHE A 256 -16.43 -11.81 -9.08
C PHE A 256 -16.44 -12.25 -10.55
N GLY A 257 -15.71 -13.32 -10.90
CA GLY A 257 -15.63 -13.84 -12.26
C GLY A 257 -15.20 -12.76 -13.26
N GLY A 258 -15.84 -12.77 -14.43
CA GLY A 258 -15.56 -11.82 -15.51
C GLY A 258 -15.93 -10.36 -15.23
N ARG A 259 -16.51 -10.04 -14.06
CA ARG A 259 -16.79 -8.65 -13.63
C ARG A 259 -15.53 -7.89 -13.24
N ILE A 260 -14.44 -8.59 -12.94
CA ILE A 260 -13.15 -7.98 -12.64
C ILE A 260 -12.08 -8.51 -13.60
N ARG A 261 -11.00 -7.73 -13.76
CA ARG A 261 -9.80 -8.19 -14.45
C ARG A 261 -8.71 -8.48 -13.42
N LEU A 262 -8.08 -9.64 -13.54
CA LEU A 262 -6.92 -10.00 -12.73
C LEU A 262 -5.66 -9.91 -13.58
N LEU A 263 -4.64 -9.24 -13.05
CA LEU A 263 -3.36 -9.01 -13.71
C LEU A 263 -2.23 -9.16 -12.70
N ALA A 264 -1.07 -9.58 -13.18
CA ALA A 264 0.15 -9.47 -12.42
C ALA A 264 1.21 -8.73 -13.24
N LEU A 265 2.02 -7.96 -12.52
CA LEU A 265 3.25 -7.38 -13.04
C LEU A 265 4.42 -8.07 -12.34
N ASP A 266 5.27 -8.71 -13.13
CA ASP A 266 6.54 -9.20 -12.64
C ASP A 266 7.55 -8.04 -12.59
N GLY A 267 7.83 -7.55 -11.39
CA GLY A 267 8.78 -6.46 -11.21
C GLY A 267 10.25 -6.85 -11.41
N ASP A 268 10.58 -8.14 -11.49
CA ASP A 268 11.93 -8.62 -11.78
C ASP A 268 12.20 -8.66 -13.29
N THR A 269 11.21 -9.01 -14.11
CA THR A 269 11.33 -9.05 -15.59
C THR A 269 10.66 -7.88 -16.30
N GLY A 270 9.66 -7.25 -15.69
CA GLY A 270 8.84 -6.21 -16.31
C GLY A 270 7.63 -6.75 -17.10
N ASP A 271 7.39 -8.05 -17.08
CA ASP A 271 6.32 -8.68 -17.82
C ASP A 271 4.95 -8.50 -17.16
N PHE A 272 3.93 -8.26 -17.98
CA PHE A 272 2.53 -8.31 -17.58
C PHE A 272 1.92 -9.68 -17.90
N ILE A 273 1.20 -10.24 -16.92
CA ILE A 273 0.54 -11.55 -16.99
C ILE A 273 -0.94 -11.31 -16.77
N ASP A 274 -1.81 -11.78 -17.67
CA ASP A 274 -3.27 -11.65 -17.59
C ASP A 274 -4.03 -12.99 -17.59
N ASP A 275 -3.30 -14.10 -17.71
CA ASP A 275 -3.85 -15.45 -17.53
C ASP A 275 -3.88 -15.82 -16.05
N PRO A 276 -5.05 -16.12 -15.45
CA PRO A 276 -5.17 -16.43 -14.03
C PRO A 276 -4.30 -17.59 -13.57
N ALA A 277 -4.13 -18.64 -14.37
CA ALA A 277 -3.29 -19.79 -14.01
C ALA A 277 -1.80 -19.43 -14.03
N ALA A 278 -1.36 -18.63 -15.01
CA ALA A 278 0.00 -18.11 -15.06
C ALA A 278 0.28 -17.13 -13.92
N ILE A 279 -0.69 -16.30 -13.52
CA ILE A 279 -0.60 -15.42 -12.35
C ILE A 279 -0.41 -16.25 -11.08
N GLU A 280 -1.25 -17.26 -10.86
CA GLU A 280 -1.13 -18.15 -9.71
C GLU A 280 0.24 -18.85 -9.67
N ALA A 281 0.67 -19.42 -10.77
CA ALA A 281 1.98 -20.08 -10.89
C ALA A 281 3.14 -19.13 -10.58
N ARG A 282 3.05 -17.86 -11.04
CA ARG A 282 4.08 -16.86 -10.80
C ARG A 282 4.14 -16.39 -9.36
N LEU A 283 3.00 -16.25 -8.70
CA LEU A 283 2.90 -15.75 -7.32
C LEU A 283 3.13 -16.85 -6.29
N ASN A 284 2.93 -18.11 -6.63
CA ASN A 284 3.06 -19.26 -5.71
C ASN A 284 4.53 -19.60 -5.47
N LEU A 285 5.11 -19.02 -4.45
CA LEU A 285 6.50 -19.26 -4.03
C LEU A 285 6.60 -20.15 -2.78
N GLY A 286 5.51 -20.79 -2.40
CA GLY A 286 5.36 -21.61 -1.21
C GLY A 286 4.49 -20.95 -0.13
N ASP A 287 4.30 -21.67 0.97
CA ASP A 287 3.55 -21.19 2.12
C ASP A 287 4.28 -20.06 2.89
N PRO A 288 3.60 -19.36 3.80
CA PRO A 288 4.19 -18.28 4.58
C PRO A 288 5.46 -18.70 5.34
N GLU A 289 5.52 -19.91 5.86
CA GLU A 289 6.67 -20.40 6.62
C GLU A 289 7.89 -20.66 5.72
N THR A 290 7.67 -21.24 4.56
CA THR A 290 8.71 -21.44 3.55
C THR A 290 9.32 -20.12 3.10
N ILE A 291 8.47 -19.11 2.83
CA ILE A 291 8.91 -17.77 2.43
C ILE A 291 9.64 -17.10 3.59
N ARG A 292 9.15 -17.25 4.82
CA ARG A 292 9.79 -16.68 6.00
C ARG A 292 11.21 -17.20 6.18
N ARG A 293 11.42 -18.51 6.09
CA ARG A 293 12.77 -19.10 6.17
C ARG A 293 13.72 -18.58 5.11
N ARG A 294 13.26 -18.41 3.88
CA ARG A 294 14.07 -17.79 2.81
C ARG A 294 14.48 -16.35 3.15
N LEU A 295 13.55 -15.55 3.66
CA LEU A 295 13.81 -14.17 4.08
C LEU A 295 14.76 -14.10 5.29
N GLU A 296 14.61 -15.01 6.28
CA GLU A 296 15.50 -15.11 7.43
C GLU A 296 16.93 -15.47 6.99
N THR A 297 17.09 -16.46 6.12
CA THR A 297 18.39 -16.81 5.54
C THR A 297 19.04 -15.61 4.85
N ARG A 298 18.27 -14.85 4.07
CA ARG A 298 18.78 -13.64 3.41
C ARG A 298 19.15 -12.54 4.39
N LEU A 299 18.33 -12.32 5.42
CA LEU A 299 18.60 -11.33 6.47
C LEU A 299 19.86 -11.67 7.25
N ASP A 300 20.07 -12.93 7.61
CA ASP A 300 21.25 -13.39 8.34
C ASP A 300 22.52 -13.27 7.50
N ALA A 301 22.45 -13.57 6.21
CA ALA A 301 23.59 -13.33 5.30
C ALA A 301 23.98 -11.86 5.24
N LEU A 302 23.01 -10.92 5.18
CA LEU A 302 23.25 -9.48 5.23
C LEU A 302 23.82 -9.05 6.59
N TRP A 303 23.39 -9.64 7.67
CA TRP A 303 23.90 -9.37 9.00
C TRP A 303 25.35 -9.83 9.16
N GLN A 304 25.66 -11.04 8.76
CA GLN A 304 27.00 -11.62 8.82
C GLN A 304 28.03 -10.87 7.96
N SER A 305 27.59 -10.34 6.82
CA SER A 305 28.43 -9.52 5.94
C SER A 305 28.65 -8.08 6.44
N GLY A 306 28.02 -7.66 7.54
CA GLY A 306 28.09 -6.28 8.03
C GLY A 306 27.29 -5.28 7.20
N ALA A 307 26.50 -5.73 6.23
CA ALA A 307 25.70 -4.87 5.35
C ALA A 307 24.39 -4.37 5.98
N LEU A 308 24.08 -4.83 7.21
CA LEU A 308 22.81 -4.54 7.88
C LEU A 308 23.05 -3.85 9.24
N SER A 309 22.40 -2.71 9.47
CA SER A 309 22.44 -2.06 10.79
C SER A 309 21.60 -2.80 11.83
N PRO A 310 21.93 -2.70 13.15
CA PRO A 310 21.10 -3.29 14.22
C PRO A 310 19.64 -2.84 14.18
N ALA A 311 19.40 -1.56 13.90
CA ALA A 311 18.03 -1.01 13.80
C ALA A 311 17.25 -1.60 12.63
N ALA A 312 17.88 -1.76 11.46
CA ALA A 312 17.24 -2.38 10.29
C ALA A 312 16.94 -3.87 10.53
N ARG A 313 17.86 -4.59 11.23
CA ARG A 313 17.61 -5.98 11.62
C ARG A 313 16.44 -6.10 12.59
N ALA A 314 16.41 -5.26 13.62
CA ALA A 314 15.32 -5.23 14.60
C ALA A 314 13.97 -4.94 13.92
N GLN A 315 13.91 -3.97 12.99
CA GLN A 315 12.72 -3.67 12.21
C GLN A 315 12.27 -4.85 11.33
N ALA A 316 13.17 -5.55 10.68
CA ALA A 316 12.85 -6.72 9.86
C ALA A 316 12.30 -7.88 10.71
N LEU A 317 12.84 -8.08 11.90
CA LEU A 317 12.41 -9.12 12.84
C LEU A 317 11.21 -8.72 13.71
N HIS A 318 10.77 -7.46 13.63
CA HIS A 318 9.66 -6.98 14.44
C HIS A 318 8.39 -7.80 14.19
N THR A 319 7.80 -8.29 15.25
CA THR A 319 6.50 -8.98 15.19
C THR A 319 5.42 -7.93 15.44
N HIS A 320 4.74 -7.53 14.36
CA HIS A 320 3.60 -6.64 14.49
C HIS A 320 2.51 -7.27 15.36
N LEU A 321 1.84 -6.44 16.15
CA LEU A 321 0.64 -6.88 16.85
C LEU A 321 -0.34 -7.45 15.83
N LYS A 322 -1.00 -8.56 16.18
CA LYS A 322 -1.92 -9.27 15.27
C LYS A 322 -2.97 -8.29 14.77
N LEU A 323 -2.89 -7.98 13.49
CA LEU A 323 -3.90 -7.20 12.78
C LEU A 323 -5.15 -8.02 12.51
#